data_7e24515fae1528ff942bc051e4c76d43
#
_entry.id   7e24515fae1528ff942bc051e4c76d43
#
_cell.length_a   1.000
_cell.length_b   1.000
_cell.length_c   1.000
_cell.angle_alpha   90.00
_cell.angle_beta   90.00
_cell.angle_gamma   90.00
#
_symmetry.space_group_name_H-M   'P 1'
#
loop_
_entity.id
_entity.type
_entity.pdbx_description
1 polymer ?
#
loop_
_entity_poly.entity_id
_entity_poly.type
_entity_poly.pdbx_seq_one_letter_code
_entity_poly.pdbx_strand_id
1 'polypeptide(L)'
;MYTINEDGTRLTRLNTTAADAGGAGRGRGGRGGGGGGGEPQWTRDSRSIYYLQGGGIYSLAIGAAPASDAGGAAAGMTGGGRGGRGGGAGAATTAASTAPTGASPRRIPFSVRMEIDVAAEQRQVFGEAWRVMKNRFYDPKMHGVNWAAARDKYEAMLPHVADSEELHNLIMEMIGDLNASHTGVTGGSRLPVQGPPEERIATRYPGFDLEPDASGFYKVGYIYRKGPADHDYVKVTPGNFILSVNGKELKTSENYWKLFNILPGRKFEFLVNSKPSTEGAWSIDLEPLTGVAMSNLLYDRWVEDRKQMVAKLTSGEIGYLHIKAMDAPSLAKFQRDLLENQDKKALIIDQRFNGGGGIDQELLQILNQRKAYQVTRGRDSLEVRRPGSTFFGPMVVLQNERSASDAEMFPDGFRALGLGKLVGVPTSGQVIGTGSFTLLDGSAIRTPGAGVFTASGENMENYGVPPDIYVDNTPADFLGGHDRQIEKAIETLRAK
;
A
#
# COMPACT_ATOMS: atom_id res chain seq x y z
N MET A 1 -13.93 -2.57 -28.04
CA MET A 1 -14.67 -3.25 -29.10
C MET A 1 -15.68 -2.28 -29.70
N TYR A 2 -15.82 -2.25 -30.98
CA TYR A 2 -16.76 -1.38 -31.72
C TYR A 2 -17.57 -2.18 -32.72
N THR A 3 -18.80 -1.77 -32.98
CA THR A 3 -19.62 -2.24 -34.09
C THR A 3 -19.88 -1.09 -35.05
N ILE A 4 -20.06 -1.43 -36.33
CA ILE A 4 -20.44 -0.52 -37.39
C ILE A 4 -21.49 -1.22 -38.25
N ASN A 5 -22.44 -0.49 -38.80
CA ASN A 5 -23.43 -1.04 -39.71
C ASN A 5 -22.75 -1.45 -41.05
N GLU A 6 -23.39 -2.33 -41.82
CA GLU A 6 -22.89 -2.78 -43.15
C GLU A 6 -22.66 -1.62 -44.10
N ASP A 7 -23.44 -0.54 -43.99
CA ASP A 7 -23.31 0.68 -44.79
C ASP A 7 -22.20 1.65 -44.32
N GLY A 8 -21.43 1.25 -43.30
CA GLY A 8 -20.36 2.06 -42.75
C GLY A 8 -20.84 3.15 -41.77
N THR A 9 -22.13 3.20 -41.49
CA THR A 9 -22.73 4.17 -40.54
C THR A 9 -22.77 3.63 -39.12
N ARG A 10 -22.97 4.51 -38.14
CA ARG A 10 -23.13 4.19 -36.70
C ARG A 10 -22.01 3.35 -36.09
N LEU A 11 -20.80 3.89 -36.06
CA LEU A 11 -19.74 3.34 -35.24
C LEU A 11 -20.13 3.43 -33.75
N THR A 12 -20.37 2.28 -33.12
CA THR A 12 -20.80 2.22 -31.74
C THR A 12 -19.74 1.52 -30.91
N ARG A 13 -19.30 2.15 -29.80
CA ARG A 13 -18.40 1.52 -28.85
C ARG A 13 -19.19 0.58 -27.92
N LEU A 14 -18.81 -0.70 -27.87
CA LEU A 14 -19.51 -1.75 -27.14
C LEU A 14 -19.03 -1.95 -25.71
N ASN A 15 -17.78 -1.59 -25.41
CA ASN A 15 -17.25 -1.69 -24.05
C ASN A 15 -16.35 -0.50 -23.72
N THR A 16 -16.44 -0.02 -22.49
CA THR A 16 -15.45 0.85 -21.85
C THR A 16 -14.60 -0.02 -20.93
N THR A 17 -13.30 -0.08 -21.15
CA THR A 17 -12.39 -0.68 -20.16
C THR A 17 -12.19 0.32 -19.04
N ALA A 18 -12.04 -0.15 -17.79
CA ALA A 18 -11.80 0.69 -16.63
C ALA A 18 -10.55 1.59 -16.74
N ALA A 19 -9.70 1.36 -17.74
CA ALA A 19 -8.51 2.17 -18.03
C ALA A 19 -8.83 3.56 -18.64
N ASP A 20 -10.05 3.79 -19.13
CA ASP A 20 -10.40 5.08 -19.76
C ASP A 20 -10.96 6.13 -18.76
N ALA A 21 -11.11 5.76 -17.50
CA ALA A 21 -11.67 6.63 -16.45
C ALA A 21 -10.60 7.35 -15.58
N GLY A 22 -9.32 7.13 -15.83
CA GLY A 22 -8.22 7.73 -15.06
C GLY A 22 -7.19 8.39 -15.98
N GLY A 23 -6.97 9.66 -15.75
CA GLY A 23 -6.15 10.58 -16.53
C GLY A 23 -4.74 10.14 -16.87
N ALA A 24 -4.23 10.73 -17.92
CA ALA A 24 -2.94 10.58 -18.54
C ALA A 24 -1.74 10.47 -17.57
N GLY A 25 -1.28 9.25 -17.37
CA GLY A 25 0.06 8.95 -16.86
C GLY A 25 0.86 8.28 -17.97
N ARG A 26 1.81 8.98 -18.56
CA ARG A 26 2.76 8.42 -19.52
C ARG A 26 3.74 7.51 -18.77
N GLY A 27 3.43 6.25 -18.65
CA GLY A 27 4.34 5.18 -18.22
C GLY A 27 4.91 4.48 -19.48
N ARG A 28 6.21 4.60 -19.66
CA ARG A 28 6.98 3.99 -20.76
C ARG A 28 7.16 2.48 -20.49
N GLY A 29 6.66 1.67 -21.41
CA GLY A 29 7.31 0.43 -21.83
C GLY A 29 7.28 -0.78 -20.91
N GLY A 30 6.16 -1.47 -20.82
CA GLY A 30 6.13 -2.91 -20.59
C GLY A 30 5.44 -3.59 -21.76
N ARG A 31 6.17 -4.28 -22.61
CA ARG A 31 5.61 -5.25 -23.55
C ARG A 31 5.08 -6.44 -22.75
N GLY A 32 3.89 -6.29 -22.20
CA GLY A 32 3.11 -7.38 -21.64
C GLY A 32 2.62 -8.26 -22.77
N GLY A 33 2.85 -9.57 -22.63
CA GLY A 33 2.46 -10.60 -23.57
C GLY A 33 0.98 -10.48 -23.96
N GLY A 34 0.71 -10.50 -25.27
CA GLY A 34 -0.62 -10.55 -25.81
C GLY A 34 -1.29 -11.86 -25.38
N GLY A 35 -2.21 -11.78 -24.42
CA GLY A 35 -3.19 -12.83 -24.21
C GLY A 35 -4.00 -12.95 -25.52
N GLY A 36 -3.93 -14.09 -26.19
CA GLY A 36 -4.66 -14.37 -27.40
C GLY A 36 -6.17 -14.21 -27.16
N GLY A 37 -6.70 -13.05 -27.49
CA GLY A 37 -8.13 -12.84 -27.57
C GLY A 37 -8.63 -13.58 -28.80
N GLY A 38 -9.38 -14.66 -28.62
CA GLY A 38 -10.10 -15.27 -29.71
C GLY A 38 -11.02 -14.24 -30.37
N GLU A 39 -11.26 -14.40 -31.68
CA GLU A 39 -12.18 -13.52 -32.39
C GLU A 39 -13.56 -13.51 -31.71
N PRO A 40 -14.16 -12.31 -31.57
CA PRO A 40 -15.50 -12.23 -31.03
C PRO A 40 -16.50 -12.99 -31.87
N GLN A 41 -17.35 -13.78 -31.22
CA GLN A 41 -18.36 -14.62 -31.86
C GLN A 41 -19.75 -14.03 -31.62
N TRP A 42 -20.50 -13.81 -32.71
CA TRP A 42 -21.89 -13.43 -32.66
C TRP A 42 -22.80 -14.60 -32.23
N THR A 43 -23.81 -14.31 -31.43
CA THR A 43 -24.91 -15.25 -31.24
C THR A 43 -25.69 -15.43 -32.56
N ARG A 44 -26.32 -16.59 -32.72
CA ARG A 44 -27.10 -16.88 -33.94
C ARG A 44 -28.24 -15.88 -34.20
N ASP A 45 -28.77 -15.26 -33.16
CA ASP A 45 -29.80 -14.24 -33.22
C ASP A 45 -29.26 -12.82 -33.41
N SER A 46 -27.95 -12.66 -33.54
CA SER A 46 -27.22 -11.40 -33.69
C SER A 46 -27.48 -10.37 -32.59
N ARG A 47 -27.93 -10.82 -31.40
CA ARG A 47 -28.26 -9.94 -30.25
C ARG A 47 -27.16 -9.80 -29.23
N SER A 48 -26.17 -10.66 -29.27
CA SER A 48 -25.03 -10.63 -28.32
C SER A 48 -23.74 -11.05 -28.99
N ILE A 49 -22.64 -10.64 -28.41
CA ILE A 49 -21.28 -11.05 -28.81
C ILE A 49 -20.65 -11.77 -27.61
N TYR A 50 -20.03 -12.92 -27.86
CA TYR A 50 -19.13 -13.60 -26.97
C TYR A 50 -17.68 -13.24 -27.29
N TYR A 51 -16.87 -12.99 -26.26
CA TYR A 51 -15.46 -12.69 -26.43
C TYR A 51 -14.64 -13.15 -25.24
N LEU A 52 -13.33 -13.33 -25.43
CA LEU A 52 -12.37 -13.66 -24.39
C LEU A 52 -11.72 -12.39 -23.88
N GLN A 53 -11.64 -12.25 -22.56
CA GLN A 53 -10.92 -11.16 -21.89
C GLN A 53 -10.36 -11.64 -20.57
N GLY A 54 -9.05 -11.48 -20.35
CA GLY A 54 -8.40 -11.83 -19.08
C GLY A 54 -8.65 -13.28 -18.63
N GLY A 55 -8.64 -14.24 -19.55
CA GLY A 55 -8.89 -15.66 -19.27
C GLY A 55 -10.36 -16.02 -18.98
N GLY A 56 -11.30 -15.09 -19.14
CA GLY A 56 -12.73 -15.32 -18.97
C GLY A 56 -13.50 -15.19 -20.29
N ILE A 57 -14.64 -15.90 -20.38
CA ILE A 57 -15.62 -15.71 -21.46
C ILE A 57 -16.63 -14.68 -21.00
N TYR A 58 -16.89 -13.70 -21.86
CA TYR A 58 -17.86 -12.65 -21.60
C TYR A 58 -18.91 -12.62 -22.69
N SER A 59 -20.16 -12.31 -22.32
CA SER A 59 -21.21 -11.95 -23.26
C SER A 59 -21.55 -10.47 -23.11
N LEU A 60 -21.78 -9.82 -24.24
CA LEU A 60 -22.24 -8.44 -24.31
C LEU A 60 -23.50 -8.39 -25.17
N ALA A 61 -24.63 -8.00 -24.58
CA ALA A 61 -25.85 -7.79 -25.32
C ALA A 61 -25.72 -6.50 -26.17
N ILE A 62 -26.10 -6.57 -27.44
CA ILE A 62 -26.14 -5.43 -28.33
C ILE A 62 -27.58 -4.93 -28.31
N GLY A 63 -27.80 -3.73 -27.76
CA GLY A 63 -29.13 -3.14 -27.68
C GLY A 63 -29.76 -3.01 -29.07
N ALA A 64 -30.98 -3.49 -29.19
CA ALA A 64 -31.80 -3.15 -30.38
C ALA A 64 -31.92 -1.62 -30.42
N ALA A 65 -31.69 -1.03 -31.60
CA ALA A 65 -32.02 0.38 -31.80
C ALA A 65 -33.48 0.60 -31.40
N PRO A 66 -33.83 1.69 -30.69
CA PRO A 66 -35.24 2.00 -30.46
C PRO A 66 -35.94 2.06 -31.81
N ALA A 67 -37.03 1.30 -31.97
CA ALA A 67 -37.85 1.33 -33.14
C ALA A 67 -38.22 2.79 -33.43
N SER A 68 -37.91 3.25 -34.64
CA SER A 68 -38.37 4.56 -35.10
C SER A 68 -39.88 4.52 -35.19
N ASP A 69 -40.59 5.16 -34.24
CA ASP A 69 -42.01 5.45 -34.40
C ASP A 69 -42.16 6.42 -35.56
N ALA A 70 -42.54 5.83 -36.70
CA ALA A 70 -43.09 6.59 -37.78
C ALA A 70 -44.60 6.78 -37.51
N GLY A 71 -45.00 7.97 -37.28
CA GLY A 71 -46.43 8.32 -37.40
C GLY A 71 -46.97 9.21 -36.30
N GLY A 72 -47.36 10.41 -36.67
CA GLY A 72 -48.33 11.16 -35.88
C GLY A 72 -48.10 12.67 -35.82
N ALA A 73 -48.70 13.28 -36.76
CA ALA A 73 -48.94 14.69 -37.04
C ALA A 73 -49.36 15.59 -35.90
N ALA A 74 -48.90 16.83 -36.04
CA ALA A 74 -49.66 18.11 -35.97
C ALA A 74 -50.13 18.68 -34.64
N ALA A 75 -49.86 19.95 -34.58
CA ALA A 75 -50.67 21.08 -34.11
C ALA A 75 -50.35 21.67 -32.74
N GLY A 76 -50.06 22.98 -32.82
CA GLY A 76 -50.56 23.92 -31.86
C GLY A 76 -49.55 24.95 -31.31
N MET A 77 -49.37 26.00 -32.06
CA MET A 77 -49.38 27.47 -31.77
C MET A 77 -49.30 27.94 -30.31
N THR A 78 -48.46 28.91 -30.15
CA THR A 78 -48.62 30.30 -29.68
C THR A 78 -47.81 30.72 -28.43
N GLY A 79 -47.14 31.81 -28.64
CA GLY A 79 -47.06 33.00 -27.81
C GLY A 79 -45.70 33.20 -27.09
N GLY A 80 -44.86 34.04 -27.50
CA GLY A 80 -44.80 35.48 -27.42
C GLY A 80 -43.99 35.94 -26.21
N GLY A 81 -42.90 36.72 -26.43
CA GLY A 81 -42.32 37.51 -25.36
C GLY A 81 -40.86 37.92 -25.52
N ARG A 82 -40.68 39.07 -26.07
CA ARG A 82 -39.49 39.97 -26.24
C ARG A 82 -38.47 40.00 -25.11
N GLY A 83 -37.20 40.12 -25.45
CA GLY A 83 -36.41 41.32 -25.15
C GLY A 83 -35.09 41.09 -24.42
N GLY A 84 -33.99 41.48 -25.04
CA GLY A 84 -32.76 41.82 -24.31
C GLY A 84 -31.45 41.50 -25.04
N ARG A 85 -30.86 42.55 -25.62
CA ARG A 85 -29.53 42.55 -26.30
C ARG A 85 -28.39 42.35 -25.33
N GLY A 86 -27.28 41.73 -25.79
CA GLY A 86 -25.96 41.93 -25.24
C GLY A 86 -24.95 40.84 -25.64
N GLY A 87 -24.15 41.13 -26.63
CA GLY A 87 -22.71 40.90 -26.84
C GLY A 87 -22.09 39.53 -26.65
N GLY A 88 -21.69 38.91 -27.73
CA GLY A 88 -20.42 38.40 -28.15
C GLY A 88 -19.67 37.34 -27.30
N ALA A 89 -19.53 36.18 -27.83
CA ALA A 89 -18.30 35.42 -28.03
C ALA A 89 -18.69 33.94 -28.30
N GLY A 90 -18.21 33.38 -29.39
CA GLY A 90 -18.56 32.04 -29.85
C GLY A 90 -18.18 30.96 -28.85
N ALA A 91 -19.16 30.27 -28.37
CA ALA A 91 -18.99 28.97 -27.71
C ALA A 91 -19.50 27.91 -28.67
N ALA A 92 -18.58 27.05 -29.10
CA ALA A 92 -18.93 25.85 -29.83
C ALA A 92 -19.82 25.00 -28.91
N THR A 93 -21.07 24.84 -29.29
CA THR A 93 -22.01 23.88 -28.68
C THR A 93 -21.51 22.49 -28.95
N THR A 94 -20.80 21.91 -28.02
CA THR A 94 -20.65 20.45 -27.94
C THR A 94 -22.01 19.88 -27.61
N ALA A 95 -22.67 19.29 -28.61
CA ALA A 95 -23.81 18.47 -28.38
C ALA A 95 -23.44 17.35 -27.42
N ALA A 96 -24.06 17.37 -26.23
CA ALA A 96 -23.97 16.27 -25.29
C ALA A 96 -24.56 15.03 -25.97
N SER A 97 -23.69 14.17 -26.47
CA SER A 97 -24.03 12.83 -26.90
C SER A 97 -24.50 12.08 -25.68
N THR A 98 -25.81 11.93 -25.50
CA THR A 98 -26.38 10.93 -24.60
C THR A 98 -25.97 9.57 -25.12
N ALA A 99 -24.87 9.01 -24.62
CA ALA A 99 -24.48 7.65 -24.89
C ALA A 99 -25.62 6.74 -24.40
N PRO A 100 -26.12 5.80 -25.26
CA PRO A 100 -27.07 4.82 -24.80
C PRO A 100 -26.40 4.01 -23.69
N THR A 101 -27.14 3.76 -22.62
CA THR A 101 -26.72 2.87 -21.53
C THR A 101 -26.46 1.48 -22.11
N GLY A 102 -25.23 1.25 -22.53
CA GLY A 102 -24.78 -0.03 -23.07
C GLY A 102 -24.87 -1.11 -21.99
N ALA A 103 -25.39 -2.27 -22.34
CA ALA A 103 -25.41 -3.42 -21.44
C ALA A 103 -23.99 -3.71 -20.94
N SER A 104 -23.85 -3.89 -19.66
CA SER A 104 -22.55 -4.23 -19.05
C SER A 104 -22.13 -5.65 -19.50
N PRO A 105 -20.85 -5.88 -19.79
CA PRO A 105 -20.34 -7.20 -20.10
C PRO A 105 -20.64 -8.18 -18.96
N ARG A 106 -21.25 -9.32 -19.28
CA ARG A 106 -21.53 -10.38 -18.32
C ARG A 106 -20.51 -11.50 -18.48
N ARG A 107 -19.78 -11.81 -17.42
CA ARG A 107 -18.91 -12.98 -17.37
C ARG A 107 -19.76 -14.25 -17.37
N ILE A 108 -19.41 -15.21 -18.23
CA ILE A 108 -20.03 -16.53 -18.27
C ILE A 108 -19.21 -17.45 -17.38
N PRO A 109 -19.77 -17.90 -16.25
CA PRO A 109 -19.08 -18.90 -15.44
C PRO A 109 -19.13 -20.24 -16.15
N PHE A 110 -18.00 -20.91 -16.18
CA PHE A 110 -17.92 -22.30 -16.58
C PHE A 110 -16.87 -23.03 -15.75
N SER A 111 -17.01 -24.31 -15.57
CA SER A 111 -16.04 -25.17 -14.92
C SER A 111 -15.68 -26.32 -15.85
N VAL A 112 -14.41 -26.66 -15.87
CA VAL A 112 -13.90 -27.82 -16.61
C VAL A 112 -13.27 -28.74 -15.61
N ARG A 113 -13.63 -30.03 -15.66
CA ARG A 113 -12.92 -31.06 -14.91
C ARG A 113 -11.73 -31.53 -15.74
N MET A 114 -10.56 -31.51 -15.13
CA MET A 114 -9.32 -32.02 -15.71
C MET A 114 -8.72 -33.04 -14.75
N GLU A 115 -8.18 -34.13 -15.29
CA GLU A 115 -7.25 -34.98 -14.56
C GLU A 115 -5.86 -34.38 -14.68
N ILE A 116 -5.17 -34.26 -13.57
CA ILE A 116 -3.83 -33.70 -13.48
C ILE A 116 -2.92 -34.75 -12.86
N ASP A 117 -1.86 -35.10 -13.57
CA ASP A 117 -0.75 -35.83 -12.97
C ASP A 117 0.06 -34.88 -12.09
N VAL A 118 -0.19 -34.91 -10.78
CA VAL A 118 0.40 -34.03 -9.80
C VAL A 118 1.93 -34.13 -9.80
N ALA A 119 2.48 -35.33 -9.93
CA ALA A 119 3.92 -35.54 -9.92
C ALA A 119 4.60 -34.94 -11.18
N ALA A 120 3.94 -35.06 -12.34
CA ALA A 120 4.43 -34.44 -13.57
C ALA A 120 4.31 -32.90 -13.51
N GLU A 121 3.21 -32.37 -12.96
CA GLU A 121 3.03 -30.93 -12.76
C GLU A 121 4.07 -30.36 -11.79
N GLN A 122 4.30 -30.98 -10.62
CA GLN A 122 5.32 -30.55 -9.66
C GLN A 122 6.72 -30.49 -10.29
N ARG A 123 7.07 -31.52 -11.07
CA ARG A 123 8.36 -31.51 -11.78
C ARG A 123 8.46 -30.40 -12.81
N GLN A 124 7.36 -30.14 -13.53
CA GLN A 124 7.32 -29.04 -14.52
C GLN A 124 7.42 -27.67 -13.85
N VAL A 125 6.67 -27.42 -12.76
CA VAL A 125 6.68 -26.16 -11.99
C VAL A 125 8.05 -25.91 -11.39
N PHE A 126 8.68 -26.91 -10.78
CA PHE A 126 10.04 -26.81 -10.26
C PHE A 126 11.04 -26.48 -11.36
N GLY A 127 11.01 -27.19 -12.48
CA GLY A 127 11.90 -26.94 -13.61
C GLY A 127 11.67 -25.59 -14.26
N GLU A 128 10.44 -25.07 -14.26
CA GLU A 128 10.09 -23.74 -14.73
C GLU A 128 10.64 -22.68 -13.77
N ALA A 129 10.48 -22.83 -12.47
CA ALA A 129 11.03 -21.94 -11.45
C ALA A 129 12.56 -21.82 -11.60
N TRP A 130 13.27 -22.95 -11.76
CA TRP A 130 14.71 -22.96 -12.01
C TRP A 130 15.09 -22.18 -13.28
N ARG A 131 14.37 -22.40 -14.41
CA ARG A 131 14.64 -21.71 -15.68
C ARG A 131 14.34 -20.22 -15.57
N VAL A 132 13.27 -19.84 -14.89
CA VAL A 132 12.91 -18.44 -14.67
C VAL A 132 14.00 -17.71 -13.92
N MET A 133 14.50 -18.29 -12.82
CA MET A 133 15.62 -17.71 -12.06
C MET A 133 16.87 -17.65 -12.89
N LYS A 134 17.26 -18.74 -13.58
CA LYS A 134 18.43 -18.75 -14.46
C LYS A 134 18.44 -17.62 -15.49
N ASN A 135 17.26 -17.28 -16.04
CA ASN A 135 17.15 -16.34 -17.15
C ASN A 135 16.82 -14.91 -16.71
N ARG A 136 16.35 -14.71 -15.46
CA ARG A 136 15.86 -13.41 -14.98
C ARG A 136 16.58 -12.88 -13.75
N PHE A 137 17.42 -13.68 -13.11
CA PHE A 137 18.26 -13.20 -12.02
C PHE A 137 19.23 -12.13 -12.53
N TYR A 138 19.41 -11.05 -11.78
CA TYR A 138 20.16 -9.89 -12.23
C TYR A 138 21.67 -10.15 -12.47
N ASP A 139 22.26 -11.07 -11.67
CA ASP A 139 23.64 -11.49 -11.85
C ASP A 139 23.72 -12.76 -12.70
N PRO A 140 24.27 -12.69 -13.93
CA PRO A 140 24.40 -13.85 -14.81
C PRO A 140 25.31 -14.94 -14.25
N LYS A 141 26.15 -14.61 -13.23
CA LYS A 141 27.00 -15.57 -12.50
C LYS A 141 26.27 -16.22 -11.32
N MET A 142 25.00 -15.94 -11.12
CA MET A 142 24.15 -16.51 -10.05
C MET A 142 24.80 -16.36 -8.65
N HIS A 143 25.41 -15.21 -8.35
CA HIS A 143 26.18 -14.96 -7.13
C HIS A 143 27.28 -16.02 -6.88
N GLY A 144 27.82 -16.64 -7.95
CA GLY A 144 28.84 -17.68 -7.88
C GLY A 144 28.30 -19.09 -7.60
N VAL A 145 26.98 -19.26 -7.50
CA VAL A 145 26.34 -20.56 -7.27
C VAL A 145 26.37 -21.40 -8.55
N ASN A 146 26.76 -22.67 -8.43
CA ASN A 146 26.56 -23.63 -9.52
C ASN A 146 25.07 -23.97 -9.64
N TRP A 147 24.35 -23.14 -10.44
CA TRP A 147 22.89 -23.22 -10.56
C TRP A 147 22.39 -24.54 -11.17
N ALA A 148 23.20 -25.23 -11.96
CA ALA A 148 22.89 -26.57 -12.47
C ALA A 148 22.94 -27.61 -11.33
N ALA A 149 24.00 -27.59 -10.52
CA ALA A 149 24.12 -28.50 -9.37
C ALA A 149 23.03 -28.22 -8.31
N ALA A 150 22.65 -26.96 -8.10
CA ALA A 150 21.51 -26.64 -7.25
C ALA A 150 20.22 -27.31 -7.75
N ARG A 151 19.93 -27.24 -9.06
CA ARG A 151 18.81 -27.96 -9.65
C ARG A 151 18.83 -29.45 -9.31
N ASP A 152 19.94 -30.11 -9.61
CA ASP A 152 20.06 -31.58 -9.45
C ASP A 152 19.87 -31.99 -7.98
N LYS A 153 20.41 -31.19 -7.04
CA LYS A 153 20.26 -31.36 -5.58
C LYS A 153 18.79 -31.36 -5.16
N TYR A 154 18.05 -30.35 -5.56
CA TYR A 154 16.66 -30.15 -5.11
C TYR A 154 15.65 -30.97 -5.94
N GLU A 155 15.91 -31.22 -7.23
CA GLU A 155 15.08 -32.07 -8.08
C GLU A 155 14.98 -33.52 -7.53
N ALA A 156 16.06 -34.00 -6.93
CA ALA A 156 16.09 -35.34 -6.28
C ALA A 156 15.10 -35.44 -5.10
N MET A 157 14.65 -34.35 -4.53
CA MET A 157 13.72 -34.31 -3.40
C MET A 157 12.25 -34.32 -3.85
N LEU A 158 11.93 -34.02 -5.13
CA LEU A 158 10.57 -33.95 -5.66
C LEU A 158 9.71 -35.20 -5.40
N PRO A 159 10.23 -36.45 -5.44
CA PRO A 159 9.40 -37.62 -5.13
C PRO A 159 8.85 -37.64 -3.71
N HIS A 160 9.35 -36.82 -2.81
CA HIS A 160 8.92 -36.73 -1.41
C HIS A 160 8.00 -35.55 -1.13
N VAL A 161 7.69 -34.73 -2.15
CA VAL A 161 6.81 -33.55 -2.05
C VAL A 161 5.35 -34.00 -2.15
N ALA A 162 4.56 -33.76 -1.11
CA ALA A 162 3.18 -34.20 -1.03
C ALA A 162 2.18 -33.16 -1.60
N ASP A 163 2.44 -31.87 -1.45
CA ASP A 163 1.52 -30.80 -1.84
C ASP A 163 2.21 -29.54 -2.41
N SER A 164 1.41 -28.54 -2.74
CA SER A 164 1.90 -27.29 -3.32
C SER A 164 2.71 -26.44 -2.33
N GLU A 165 2.43 -26.53 -1.03
CA GLU A 165 3.16 -25.80 0.01
C GLU A 165 4.57 -26.35 0.16
N GLU A 166 4.70 -27.66 0.20
CA GLU A 166 6.00 -28.35 0.23
C GLU A 166 6.79 -28.10 -1.05
N LEU A 167 6.11 -28.06 -2.23
CA LEU A 167 6.77 -27.68 -3.49
C LEU A 167 7.30 -26.25 -3.45
N HIS A 168 6.53 -25.30 -2.93
CA HIS A 168 6.97 -23.93 -2.79
C HIS A 168 8.15 -23.81 -1.83
N ASN A 169 8.12 -24.54 -0.71
CA ASN A 169 9.23 -24.57 0.23
C ASN A 169 10.49 -25.11 -0.42
N LEU A 170 10.39 -26.21 -1.19
CA LEU A 170 11.52 -26.75 -1.92
C LEU A 170 12.10 -25.78 -2.97
N ILE A 171 11.22 -25.09 -3.69
CA ILE A 171 11.65 -24.04 -4.64
C ILE A 171 12.32 -22.89 -3.90
N MET A 172 11.77 -22.45 -2.75
CA MET A 172 12.38 -21.38 -1.95
C MET A 172 13.74 -21.75 -1.39
N GLU A 173 13.94 -23.00 -0.96
CA GLU A 173 15.24 -23.52 -0.53
C GLU A 173 16.26 -23.46 -1.68
N MET A 174 15.88 -23.92 -2.88
CA MET A 174 16.75 -23.80 -4.06
C MET A 174 17.12 -22.37 -4.38
N ILE A 175 16.16 -21.45 -4.33
CA ILE A 175 16.41 -20.03 -4.60
C ILE A 175 17.23 -19.38 -3.49
N GLY A 176 17.08 -19.85 -2.26
CA GLY A 176 17.85 -19.42 -1.10
C GLY A 176 19.36 -19.56 -1.27
N ASP A 177 19.81 -20.58 -2.03
CA ASP A 177 21.24 -20.76 -2.35
C ASP A 177 21.85 -19.52 -3.07
N LEU A 178 21.00 -18.66 -3.71
CA LEU A 178 21.46 -17.43 -4.37
C LEU A 178 21.82 -16.31 -3.38
N ASN A 179 21.49 -16.45 -2.10
CA ASN A 179 21.69 -15.40 -1.09
C ASN A 179 21.24 -14.02 -1.57
N ALA A 180 20.00 -13.94 -2.04
CA ALA A 180 19.42 -12.72 -2.58
C ALA A 180 18.06 -12.43 -1.95
N SER A 181 17.82 -11.17 -1.66
CA SER A 181 16.53 -10.69 -1.23
C SER A 181 15.49 -10.67 -2.37
N HIS A 182 14.27 -10.27 -2.09
CA HIS A 182 13.22 -10.10 -3.10
C HIS A 182 12.90 -11.38 -3.90
N THR A 183 13.14 -12.54 -3.30
CA THR A 183 12.80 -13.88 -3.81
C THR A 183 11.51 -14.41 -3.15
N GLY A 184 10.98 -15.49 -3.67
CA GLY A 184 9.86 -16.21 -3.07
C GLY A 184 8.88 -16.78 -4.10
N VAL A 185 8.05 -17.70 -3.64
CA VAL A 185 6.94 -18.28 -4.41
C VAL A 185 5.66 -18.16 -3.59
N THR A 186 4.56 -17.72 -4.21
CA THR A 186 3.27 -17.52 -3.54
C THR A 186 2.10 -17.89 -4.44
N GLY A 187 0.96 -18.23 -3.84
CA GLY A 187 -0.25 -18.60 -4.60
C GLY A 187 -0.22 -20.02 -5.16
N GLY A 188 -1.00 -20.28 -6.18
CA GLY A 188 -1.03 -21.56 -6.89
C GLY A 188 -1.77 -22.71 -6.17
N SER A 189 -2.17 -22.54 -4.93
CA SER A 189 -2.97 -23.57 -4.24
C SER A 189 -4.35 -23.69 -4.89
N ARG A 190 -4.62 -24.85 -5.48
CA ARG A 190 -5.93 -25.16 -6.05
C ARG A 190 -6.94 -25.63 -5.02
N LEU A 191 -6.47 -25.94 -3.84
CA LEU A 191 -7.33 -26.34 -2.74
C LEU A 191 -7.88 -25.09 -2.05
N PRO A 192 -9.19 -24.92 -1.95
CA PRO A 192 -9.75 -23.81 -1.20
C PRO A 192 -9.30 -23.96 0.26
N VAL A 193 -8.79 -22.84 0.82
CA VAL A 193 -8.55 -22.76 2.27
C VAL A 193 -9.85 -23.11 2.97
N GLN A 194 -9.87 -24.25 3.67
CA GLN A 194 -11.07 -24.80 4.24
C GLN A 194 -11.58 -23.98 5.43
N GLY A 195 -12.88 -23.85 5.51
CA GLY A 195 -13.67 -23.24 6.58
C GLY A 195 -14.23 -21.87 6.21
N PRO A 196 -15.50 -21.65 6.52
CA PRO A 196 -16.10 -20.34 6.32
C PRO A 196 -15.37 -19.29 7.17
N PRO A 197 -15.14 -18.07 6.62
CA PRO A 197 -14.46 -16.97 7.35
C PRO A 197 -15.14 -16.62 8.68
N GLU A 198 -16.44 -16.86 8.76
CA GLU A 198 -17.28 -16.54 9.91
C GLU A 198 -16.97 -17.38 11.16
N GLU A 199 -16.34 -18.54 11.00
CA GLU A 199 -15.98 -19.43 12.11
C GLU A 199 -14.61 -19.14 12.71
N ARG A 200 -13.86 -18.19 12.13
CA ARG A 200 -12.51 -17.86 12.60
C ARG A 200 -12.58 -16.89 13.76
N ILE A 201 -12.41 -17.41 14.97
CA ILE A 201 -12.18 -16.59 16.15
C ILE A 201 -10.83 -15.87 15.98
N ALA A 202 -10.84 -14.55 16.14
CA ALA A 202 -9.64 -13.75 16.07
C ALA A 202 -9.60 -12.72 17.21
N THR A 203 -8.42 -12.45 17.73
CA THR A 203 -8.22 -11.35 18.67
C THR A 203 -8.58 -10.03 18.01
N ARG A 204 -9.41 -9.25 18.71
CA ARG A 204 -9.86 -7.93 18.32
C ARG A 204 -9.42 -6.91 19.35
N TYR A 205 -9.43 -5.64 18.97
CA TYR A 205 -8.88 -4.58 19.79
C TYR A 205 -9.92 -3.46 20.01
N PRO A 206 -10.04 -2.92 21.24
CA PRO A 206 -11.03 -1.89 21.55
C PRO A 206 -10.60 -0.48 21.13
N GLY A 207 -9.33 -0.26 20.76
CA GLY A 207 -8.80 1.06 20.42
C GLY A 207 -8.38 1.89 21.64
N PHE A 208 -8.14 1.24 22.78
CA PHE A 208 -7.51 1.82 23.96
C PHE A 208 -6.59 0.81 24.66
N ASP A 209 -5.62 1.32 25.43
CA ASP A 209 -4.75 0.50 26.27
C ASP A 209 -5.36 0.28 27.65
N LEU A 210 -5.08 -0.88 28.25
CA LEU A 210 -5.48 -1.26 29.58
C LEU A 210 -4.24 -1.33 30.50
N GLU A 211 -4.29 -0.60 31.60
CA GLU A 211 -3.26 -0.61 32.65
C GLU A 211 -3.81 -1.28 33.92
N PRO A 212 -3.08 -2.20 34.54
CA PRO A 212 -3.52 -2.83 35.77
C PRO A 212 -3.51 -1.81 36.94
N ASP A 213 -4.52 -1.90 37.81
CA ASP A 213 -4.64 -1.06 38.99
C ASP A 213 -4.64 -1.91 40.27
N ALA A 214 -4.19 -1.31 41.37
CA ALA A 214 -4.14 -1.97 42.69
C ALA A 214 -5.51 -2.45 43.20
N SER A 215 -6.63 -1.92 42.66
CA SER A 215 -8.00 -2.39 42.95
C SER A 215 -8.30 -3.77 42.40
N GLY A 216 -7.41 -4.34 41.58
CA GLY A 216 -7.63 -5.60 40.88
C GLY A 216 -8.44 -5.47 39.55
N PHE A 217 -8.77 -4.25 39.14
CA PHE A 217 -9.36 -3.94 37.86
C PHE A 217 -8.35 -3.28 36.90
N TYR A 218 -8.71 -3.14 35.65
CA TYR A 218 -7.93 -2.41 34.66
C TYR A 218 -8.48 -0.99 34.50
N LYS A 219 -7.58 -0.03 34.27
CA LYS A 219 -7.88 1.34 33.84
C LYS A 219 -7.57 1.51 32.36
N VAL A 220 -8.28 2.40 31.71
CA VAL A 220 -7.92 2.91 30.39
C VAL A 220 -6.68 3.79 30.55
N GLY A 221 -5.55 3.36 30.03
CA GLY A 221 -4.29 4.13 30.07
C GLY A 221 -4.22 5.15 28.93
N TYR A 222 -4.63 4.74 27.73
CA TYR A 222 -4.57 5.57 26.55
C TYR A 222 -5.71 5.24 25.58
N ILE A 223 -6.26 6.25 24.89
CA ILE A 223 -7.23 6.09 23.82
C ILE A 223 -6.56 6.46 22.50
N TYR A 224 -6.57 5.53 21.54
CA TYR A 224 -5.95 5.74 20.24
C TYR A 224 -6.78 6.67 19.37
N ARG A 225 -6.18 7.77 18.93
CA ARG A 225 -6.80 8.75 18.03
C ARG A 225 -7.30 8.07 16.76
N LYS A 226 -8.49 8.45 16.30
CA LYS A 226 -9.22 7.83 15.17
C LYS A 226 -9.61 6.37 15.40
N GLY A 227 -9.42 5.83 16.60
CA GLY A 227 -9.92 4.54 17.00
C GLY A 227 -11.41 4.58 17.39
N PRO A 228 -12.06 3.42 17.60
CA PRO A 228 -13.49 3.35 17.91
C PRO A 228 -13.86 4.00 19.24
N ALA A 229 -12.92 4.13 20.18
CA ALA A 229 -13.12 4.82 21.44
C ALA A 229 -12.88 6.35 21.38
N ASP A 230 -12.32 6.87 20.27
CA ASP A 230 -11.98 8.28 20.07
C ASP A 230 -13.13 9.04 19.40
N HIS A 231 -14.33 8.94 19.95
CA HIS A 231 -15.51 9.65 19.47
C HIS A 231 -16.25 10.31 20.63
N ASP A 232 -16.72 11.52 20.44
CA ASP A 232 -17.41 12.32 21.48
C ASP A 232 -18.63 11.62 22.10
N TYR A 233 -19.27 10.73 21.32
CA TYR A 233 -20.41 9.95 21.79
C TYR A 233 -20.01 8.72 22.64
N VAL A 234 -18.73 8.30 22.61
CA VAL A 234 -18.22 7.19 23.42
C VAL A 234 -17.71 7.75 24.73
N LYS A 235 -18.49 7.52 25.77
CA LYS A 235 -18.19 8.06 27.12
C LYS A 235 -17.13 7.21 27.83
N VAL A 236 -15.88 7.29 27.37
CA VAL A 236 -14.72 6.70 28.04
C VAL A 236 -13.56 7.67 27.95
N THR A 237 -12.77 7.75 29.04
CA THR A 237 -11.60 8.61 29.12
C THR A 237 -10.45 7.87 29.81
N PRO A 238 -9.19 8.25 29.58
CA PRO A 238 -8.08 7.73 30.37
C PRO A 238 -8.34 7.87 31.87
N GLY A 239 -8.03 6.81 32.64
CA GLY A 239 -8.31 6.70 34.07
C GLY A 239 -9.65 6.05 34.41
N ASN A 240 -10.59 5.88 33.47
CA ASN A 240 -11.79 5.10 33.72
C ASN A 240 -11.47 3.61 33.87
N PHE A 241 -12.18 2.94 34.78
CA PHE A 241 -12.08 1.51 35.01
C PHE A 241 -12.93 0.74 33.99
N ILE A 242 -12.40 -0.36 33.52
CA ILE A 242 -13.17 -1.34 32.74
C ILE A 242 -13.47 -2.51 33.66
N LEU A 243 -14.75 -2.65 34.02
CA LEU A 243 -15.22 -3.62 34.99
C LEU A 243 -15.57 -4.96 34.37
N SER A 244 -16.13 -4.96 33.15
CA SER A 244 -16.48 -6.17 32.41
C SER A 244 -16.41 -5.96 30.90
N VAL A 245 -16.30 -7.07 30.17
CA VAL A 245 -16.34 -7.18 28.70
C VAL A 245 -17.38 -8.23 28.33
N ASN A 246 -18.38 -7.86 27.55
CA ASN A 246 -19.47 -8.76 27.12
C ASN A 246 -20.09 -9.52 28.33
N GLY A 247 -20.34 -8.83 29.44
CA GLY A 247 -20.92 -9.39 30.65
C GLY A 247 -19.97 -10.22 31.51
N LYS A 248 -18.70 -10.42 31.12
CA LYS A 248 -17.69 -11.12 31.91
C LYS A 248 -16.79 -10.11 32.64
N GLU A 249 -16.62 -10.31 33.95
CA GLU A 249 -15.78 -9.45 34.78
C GLU A 249 -14.33 -9.45 34.27
N LEU A 250 -13.69 -8.26 34.28
CA LEU A 250 -12.32 -8.05 33.85
C LEU A 250 -11.42 -7.79 35.07
N LYS A 251 -10.59 -8.77 35.41
CA LYS A 251 -9.69 -8.70 36.54
C LYS A 251 -8.22 -8.80 36.14
N THR A 252 -7.35 -8.13 36.89
CA THR A 252 -5.89 -8.16 36.67
C THR A 252 -5.25 -9.52 36.97
N SER A 253 -5.96 -10.40 37.71
CA SER A 253 -5.53 -11.77 37.98
C SER A 253 -5.70 -12.72 36.78
N GLU A 254 -6.42 -12.32 35.71
CA GLU A 254 -6.73 -13.15 34.56
C GLU A 254 -6.16 -12.59 33.27
N ASN A 255 -5.93 -13.49 32.30
CA ASN A 255 -5.55 -13.09 30.95
C ASN A 255 -6.77 -12.55 30.20
N TYR A 256 -6.90 -11.24 30.15
CA TYR A 256 -8.02 -10.55 29.49
C TYR A 256 -8.10 -10.74 27.97
N TRP A 257 -7.02 -11.12 27.32
CA TRP A 257 -7.03 -11.36 25.87
C TRP A 257 -8.02 -12.44 25.46
N LYS A 258 -8.37 -13.37 26.36
CA LYS A 258 -9.43 -14.35 26.13
C LYS A 258 -10.78 -13.69 25.85
N LEU A 259 -11.06 -12.54 26.46
CA LEU A 259 -12.29 -11.78 26.30
C LEU A 259 -12.34 -11.00 24.99
N PHE A 260 -11.18 -10.78 24.39
CA PHE A 260 -11.02 -10.06 23.13
C PHE A 260 -11.01 -10.98 21.90
N ASN A 261 -11.09 -12.29 22.11
CA ASN A 261 -11.25 -13.29 21.08
C ASN A 261 -12.75 -13.42 20.75
N ILE A 262 -13.22 -12.70 19.75
CA ILE A 262 -14.63 -12.65 19.37
C ILE A 262 -14.85 -13.01 17.90
N LEU A 263 -16.05 -13.48 17.59
CA LEU A 263 -16.47 -13.75 16.21
C LEU A 263 -16.55 -12.48 15.39
N PRO A 264 -16.31 -12.56 14.07
CA PRO A 264 -16.53 -11.42 13.16
C PRO A 264 -17.96 -10.86 13.30
N GLY A 265 -18.10 -9.54 13.18
CA GLY A 265 -19.39 -8.84 13.25
C GLY A 265 -19.97 -8.69 14.67
N ARG A 266 -19.26 -9.15 15.71
CA ARG A 266 -19.64 -8.89 17.11
C ARG A 266 -19.01 -7.60 17.60
N LYS A 267 -19.76 -6.83 18.41
CA LYS A 267 -19.28 -5.65 19.13
C LYS A 267 -18.70 -6.03 20.48
N PHE A 268 -17.89 -5.15 21.03
CA PHE A 268 -17.58 -5.16 22.46
C PHE A 268 -18.63 -4.35 23.22
N GLU A 269 -19.17 -4.92 24.28
CA GLU A 269 -19.89 -4.22 25.31
C GLU A 269 -19.00 -4.12 26.55
N PHE A 270 -18.61 -2.90 26.92
CA PHE A 270 -17.83 -2.64 28.12
C PHE A 270 -18.67 -2.00 29.21
N LEU A 271 -18.54 -2.49 30.43
CA LEU A 271 -19.05 -1.80 31.63
C LEU A 271 -17.93 -0.92 32.17
N VAL A 272 -18.17 0.39 32.20
CA VAL A 272 -17.16 1.43 32.53
C VAL A 272 -17.59 2.19 33.77
N ASN A 273 -16.62 2.62 34.57
CA ASN A 273 -16.88 3.52 35.69
C ASN A 273 -15.65 4.42 36.00
N SER A 274 -15.86 5.52 36.66
CA SER A 274 -14.79 6.36 37.23
C SER A 274 -14.17 5.76 38.48
N LYS A 275 -14.80 4.74 39.08
CA LYS A 275 -14.38 4.02 40.31
C LYS A 275 -14.34 2.51 40.06
N PRO A 276 -13.58 1.73 40.82
CA PRO A 276 -13.53 0.26 40.69
C PRO A 276 -14.77 -0.41 41.34
N SER A 277 -15.97 0.04 40.98
CA SER A 277 -17.26 -0.38 41.54
C SER A 277 -18.32 -0.40 40.42
N THR A 278 -19.29 -1.28 40.52
CA THR A 278 -20.45 -1.33 39.64
C THR A 278 -21.51 -0.26 39.93
N GLU A 279 -21.46 0.36 41.11
CA GLU A 279 -22.36 1.44 41.49
C GLU A 279 -22.10 2.69 40.63
N GLY A 280 -23.10 3.12 39.83
CA GLY A 280 -23.00 4.25 38.91
C GLY A 280 -22.22 3.95 37.64
N ALA A 281 -21.93 2.67 37.37
CA ALA A 281 -21.33 2.25 36.09
C ALA A 281 -22.25 2.46 34.89
N TRP A 282 -21.66 2.63 33.71
CA TRP A 282 -22.39 2.76 32.44
C TRP A 282 -21.80 1.82 31.38
N SER A 283 -22.61 1.46 30.41
CA SER A 283 -22.18 0.62 29.29
C SER A 283 -21.75 1.47 28.06
N ILE A 284 -20.74 1.01 27.36
CA ILE A 284 -20.35 1.51 26.04
C ILE A 284 -20.20 0.35 25.06
N ASP A 285 -20.63 0.58 23.81
CA ASP A 285 -20.48 -0.36 22.70
C ASP A 285 -19.39 0.13 21.76
N LEU A 286 -18.44 -0.75 21.42
CA LEU A 286 -17.36 -0.45 20.49
C LEU A 286 -17.28 -1.44 19.35
N GLU A 287 -17.12 -0.93 18.14
CA GLU A 287 -16.74 -1.74 16.98
C GLU A 287 -15.28 -2.22 17.16
N PRO A 288 -15.05 -3.53 17.04
CA PRO A 288 -13.71 -4.08 17.26
C PRO A 288 -12.78 -3.81 16.09
N LEU A 289 -11.56 -3.41 16.40
CA LEU A 289 -10.49 -3.28 15.42
C LEU A 289 -9.88 -4.65 15.09
N THR A 290 -9.49 -4.82 13.82
CA THR A 290 -8.60 -5.91 13.40
C THR A 290 -7.16 -5.64 13.89
N GLY A 291 -6.30 -6.67 13.92
CA GLY A 291 -4.88 -6.49 14.24
C GLY A 291 -4.19 -5.50 13.31
N VAL A 292 -4.51 -5.52 12.02
CA VAL A 292 -3.96 -4.57 11.04
C VAL A 292 -4.41 -3.14 11.34
N ALA A 293 -5.69 -2.93 11.65
CA ALA A 293 -6.20 -1.61 12.00
C ALA A 293 -5.55 -1.08 13.29
N MET A 294 -5.41 -1.94 14.31
CA MET A 294 -4.74 -1.58 15.56
C MET A 294 -3.26 -1.24 15.34
N SER A 295 -2.54 -2.03 14.53
CA SER A 295 -1.14 -1.75 14.19
C SER A 295 -0.96 -0.39 13.50
N ASN A 296 -1.92 0.01 12.66
CA ASN A 296 -1.89 1.35 12.05
C ASN A 296 -2.07 2.46 13.10
N LEU A 297 -2.96 2.30 14.08
CA LEU A 297 -3.13 3.28 15.15
C LEU A 297 -1.91 3.38 16.06
N LEU A 298 -1.29 2.24 16.39
CA LEU A 298 -0.02 2.18 17.13
C LEU A 298 1.09 2.93 16.38
N TYR A 299 1.17 2.71 15.08
CA TYR A 299 2.14 3.39 14.23
C TYR A 299 1.90 4.90 14.16
N ASP A 300 0.65 5.33 13.94
CA ASP A 300 0.30 6.75 13.91
C ASP A 300 0.63 7.44 15.23
N ARG A 301 0.37 6.78 16.38
CA ARG A 301 0.79 7.27 17.70
C ARG A 301 2.31 7.40 17.78
N TRP A 302 3.05 6.37 17.34
CA TRP A 302 4.51 6.38 17.36
C TRP A 302 5.07 7.57 16.58
N VAL A 303 4.55 7.87 15.38
CA VAL A 303 4.97 9.02 14.57
C VAL A 303 4.65 10.34 15.25
N GLU A 304 3.45 10.48 15.83
CA GLU A 304 3.02 11.69 16.53
C GLU A 304 3.89 11.95 17.78
N ASP A 305 4.19 10.92 18.56
CA ASP A 305 5.06 11.03 19.74
C ASP A 305 6.47 11.53 19.35
N ARG A 306 7.02 11.08 18.20
CA ARG A 306 8.33 11.56 17.69
C ARG A 306 8.26 13.00 17.22
N LYS A 307 7.20 13.36 16.52
CA LYS A 307 6.95 14.75 16.10
C LYS A 307 6.90 15.68 17.32
N GLN A 308 6.17 15.30 18.37
CA GLN A 308 6.06 16.06 19.60
C GLN A 308 7.39 16.12 20.36
N MET A 309 8.15 15.00 20.40
CA MET A 309 9.47 14.95 20.99
C MET A 309 10.42 15.95 20.34
N VAL A 310 10.52 15.96 19.01
CA VAL A 310 11.33 16.93 18.25
C VAL A 310 10.89 18.37 18.57
N ALA A 311 9.60 18.65 18.50
CA ALA A 311 9.07 19.99 18.80
C ALA A 311 9.42 20.43 20.25
N LYS A 312 9.28 19.54 21.23
CA LYS A 312 9.62 19.82 22.64
C LYS A 312 11.12 20.10 22.83
N LEU A 313 11.98 19.22 22.28
CA LEU A 313 13.44 19.32 22.44
C LEU A 313 14.04 20.52 21.69
N THR A 314 13.34 21.07 20.71
CA THR A 314 13.83 22.15 19.87
C THR A 314 13.01 23.45 19.98
N SER A 315 12.04 23.51 20.90
CA SER A 315 11.08 24.62 21.00
C SER A 315 10.40 24.93 19.65
N GLY A 316 10.16 23.89 18.84
CA GLY A 316 9.53 24.00 17.53
C GLY A 316 10.41 24.53 16.40
N GLU A 317 11.72 24.77 16.64
CA GLU A 317 12.62 25.31 15.62
C GLU A 317 12.99 24.29 14.53
N ILE A 318 13.07 22.99 14.86
CA ILE A 318 13.38 21.91 13.93
C ILE A 318 12.08 21.19 13.55
N GLY A 319 11.88 21.04 12.25
CA GLY A 319 10.77 20.29 11.70
C GLY A 319 11.01 18.77 11.74
N TYR A 320 9.92 18.02 11.73
CA TYR A 320 9.94 16.56 11.64
C TYR A 320 8.88 16.09 10.67
N LEU A 321 9.27 15.19 9.77
CA LEU A 321 8.34 14.43 8.94
C LEU A 321 8.75 12.96 8.90
N HIS A 322 7.77 12.09 8.68
CA HIS A 322 7.99 10.66 8.61
C HIS A 322 7.46 10.08 7.29
N ILE A 323 8.28 9.23 6.65
CA ILE A 323 7.94 8.53 5.41
C ILE A 323 7.65 7.06 5.73
N LYS A 324 6.37 6.68 5.76
CA LYS A 324 5.90 5.35 6.17
C LYS A 324 6.27 4.25 5.20
N ALA A 325 6.13 4.52 3.91
CA ALA A 325 6.41 3.61 2.81
C ALA A 325 6.84 4.42 1.58
N MET A 326 7.42 3.78 0.60
CA MET A 326 7.80 4.45 -0.65
C MET A 326 6.69 4.31 -1.70
N ASP A 327 5.48 4.82 -1.38
CA ASP A 327 4.29 4.75 -2.21
C ASP A 327 3.65 6.12 -2.49
N ALA A 328 2.71 6.19 -3.42
CA ALA A 328 2.07 7.45 -3.81
C ALA A 328 1.32 8.16 -2.66
N PRO A 329 0.60 7.47 -1.74
CA PRO A 329 0.04 8.12 -0.56
C PRO A 329 1.08 8.75 0.36
N SER A 330 2.23 8.08 0.56
CA SER A 330 3.35 8.59 1.36
C SER A 330 4.03 9.78 0.68
N LEU A 331 4.18 9.79 -0.64
CA LEU A 331 4.67 10.94 -1.39
C LEU A 331 3.74 12.15 -1.22
N ALA A 332 2.44 11.96 -1.35
CA ALA A 332 1.47 13.04 -1.15
C ALA A 332 1.49 13.57 0.29
N LYS A 333 1.68 12.68 1.29
CA LYS A 333 1.86 13.10 2.69
C LYS A 333 3.18 13.85 2.88
N PHE A 334 4.28 13.34 2.34
CA PHE A 334 5.58 14.00 2.38
C PHE A 334 5.53 15.44 1.84
N GLN A 335 4.89 15.66 0.70
CA GLN A 335 4.74 16.98 0.12
C GLN A 335 3.96 17.93 1.03
N ARG A 336 2.88 17.49 1.69
CA ARG A 336 2.13 18.29 2.67
C ARG A 336 2.97 18.60 3.91
N ASP A 337 3.59 17.58 4.49
CA ASP A 337 4.42 17.70 5.68
C ASP A 337 5.62 18.64 5.42
N LEU A 338 6.18 18.62 4.20
CA LEU A 338 7.26 19.49 3.79
C LEU A 338 6.82 20.96 3.76
N LEU A 339 5.61 21.23 3.23
CA LEU A 339 5.01 22.56 3.24
C LEU A 339 4.76 23.07 4.67
N GLU A 340 4.26 22.20 5.55
CA GLU A 340 4.05 22.54 6.98
C GLU A 340 5.34 22.89 7.74
N ASN A 341 6.48 22.42 7.24
CA ASN A 341 7.78 22.64 7.86
C ASN A 341 8.65 23.69 7.16
N GLN A 342 8.12 24.41 6.17
CA GLN A 342 8.91 25.38 5.38
C GLN A 342 9.50 26.54 6.18
N ASP A 343 8.88 26.91 7.29
CA ASP A 343 9.31 27.97 8.21
C ASP A 343 10.37 27.50 9.24
N LYS A 344 10.63 26.20 9.30
CA LYS A 344 11.57 25.62 10.26
C LYS A 344 13.02 25.92 9.87
N LYS A 345 13.88 26.02 10.88
CA LYS A 345 15.32 26.29 10.67
C LYS A 345 16.05 25.07 10.08
N ALA A 346 15.60 23.87 10.42
CA ALA A 346 16.16 22.60 9.96
C ALA A 346 15.07 21.52 9.92
N LEU A 347 15.37 20.38 9.29
CA LEU A 347 14.38 19.30 9.09
C LEU A 347 14.99 17.93 9.39
N ILE A 348 14.26 17.13 10.17
CA ILE A 348 14.50 15.69 10.33
C ILE A 348 13.52 14.93 9.44
N ILE A 349 14.05 14.11 8.54
CA ILE A 349 13.30 13.20 7.66
C ILE A 349 13.49 11.79 8.24
N ASP A 350 12.45 11.26 8.86
CA ASP A 350 12.48 9.93 9.46
C ASP A 350 11.88 8.91 8.52
N GLN A 351 12.69 7.95 8.07
CA GLN A 351 12.25 6.83 7.25
C GLN A 351 12.48 5.47 7.92
N ARG A 352 12.67 5.45 9.23
CA ARG A 352 12.81 4.20 9.98
C ARG A 352 11.57 3.33 9.79
N PHE A 353 11.75 2.02 9.73
CA PHE A 353 10.69 1.02 9.51
C PHE A 353 10.03 1.08 8.12
N ASN A 354 10.60 1.79 7.16
CA ASN A 354 10.08 1.87 5.80
C ASN A 354 10.57 0.68 4.97
N GLY A 355 9.66 -0.19 4.55
CA GLY A 355 9.98 -1.41 3.78
C GLY A 355 10.19 -1.20 2.28
N GLY A 356 10.25 0.05 1.79
CA GLY A 356 10.51 0.36 0.38
C GLY A 356 9.27 0.64 -0.47
N GLY A 357 9.46 0.59 -1.78
CA GLY A 357 8.46 0.92 -2.81
C GLY A 357 9.11 1.43 -4.10
N GLY A 358 8.82 2.68 -4.51
CA GLY A 358 9.37 3.23 -5.76
C GLY A 358 9.12 4.74 -5.91
N ILE A 359 9.49 5.57 -4.93
CA ILE A 359 9.37 7.05 -4.97
C ILE A 359 10.65 7.78 -4.56
N ASP A 360 11.78 7.08 -4.44
CA ASP A 360 13.08 7.66 -4.07
C ASP A 360 13.45 8.84 -4.97
N GLN A 361 13.24 8.68 -6.28
CA GLN A 361 13.60 9.69 -7.27
C GLN A 361 12.77 10.95 -7.12
N GLU A 362 11.46 10.84 -6.90
CA GLU A 362 10.58 11.98 -6.66
C GLU A 362 10.96 12.73 -5.38
N LEU A 363 11.26 12.00 -4.29
CA LEU A 363 11.71 12.60 -3.04
C LEU A 363 13.03 13.34 -3.24
N LEU A 364 14.00 12.73 -3.88
CA LEU A 364 15.32 13.31 -4.15
C LEU A 364 15.22 14.51 -5.10
N GLN A 365 14.39 14.45 -6.14
CA GLN A 365 14.14 15.57 -7.04
C GLN A 365 13.57 16.78 -6.30
N ILE A 366 12.61 16.56 -5.39
CA ILE A 366 12.02 17.63 -4.57
C ILE A 366 13.09 18.24 -3.66
N LEU A 367 13.83 17.41 -2.92
CA LEU A 367 14.81 17.87 -1.94
C LEU A 367 16.06 18.50 -2.55
N ASN A 368 16.43 18.13 -3.78
CA ASN A 368 17.60 18.66 -4.48
C ASN A 368 17.36 20.05 -5.12
N GLN A 369 16.13 20.55 -5.14
CA GLN A 369 15.79 21.88 -5.69
C GLN A 369 16.15 23.00 -4.70
N ARG A 370 17.41 23.08 -4.26
CA ARG A 370 17.86 23.99 -3.20
C ARG A 370 18.24 25.41 -3.66
N LYS A 371 18.22 25.70 -4.96
CA LYS A 371 18.45 27.03 -5.50
C LYS A 371 17.13 27.80 -5.61
N ALA A 372 16.94 28.75 -4.72
CA ALA A 372 15.83 29.68 -4.86
C ALA A 372 16.07 30.63 -6.07
N TYR A 373 15.08 30.70 -6.96
CA TYR A 373 15.15 31.58 -8.13
C TYR A 373 14.23 32.82 -8.01
N GLN A 374 13.29 32.81 -7.08
CA GLN A 374 12.39 33.94 -6.77
C GLN A 374 11.96 33.92 -5.32
N VAL A 375 11.54 35.08 -4.83
CA VAL A 375 10.93 35.22 -3.51
C VAL A 375 9.65 36.04 -3.67
N THR A 376 8.55 35.54 -3.09
CA THR A 376 7.28 36.28 -2.99
C THR A 376 7.10 36.79 -1.57
N ARG A 377 6.72 38.06 -1.46
CA ARG A 377 6.44 38.74 -0.19
C ARG A 377 5.06 39.39 -0.27
N GLY A 378 4.21 39.11 0.69
CA GLY A 378 2.97 39.81 0.91
C GLY A 378 3.14 40.89 2.01
N ARG A 379 2.14 41.74 2.20
CA ARG A 379 2.18 42.80 3.22
C ARG A 379 2.33 42.21 4.62
N ASP A 380 1.53 41.19 4.92
CA ASP A 380 1.44 40.55 6.26
C ASP A 380 1.64 39.02 6.18
N SER A 381 2.29 38.54 5.11
CA SER A 381 2.54 37.12 4.90
C SER A 381 4.02 36.78 5.00
N LEU A 382 4.30 35.52 5.34
CA LEU A 382 5.65 34.97 5.31
C LEU A 382 6.26 35.07 3.91
N GLU A 383 7.56 35.30 3.87
CA GLU A 383 8.34 35.22 2.64
C GLU A 383 8.34 33.78 2.12
N VAL A 384 7.89 33.58 0.88
CA VAL A 384 7.90 32.27 0.23
C VAL A 384 8.94 32.24 -0.87
N ARG A 385 9.90 31.31 -0.74
CA ARG A 385 10.93 31.07 -1.76
C ARG A 385 10.41 30.16 -2.85
N ARG A 386 10.87 30.31 -4.07
CA ARG A 386 10.56 29.44 -5.19
C ARG A 386 11.79 28.66 -5.64
N PRO A 387 11.67 27.33 -5.89
CA PRO A 387 10.44 26.54 -5.90
C PRO A 387 9.87 26.36 -4.48
N GLY A 388 8.53 26.48 -4.33
CA GLY A 388 7.85 26.36 -3.03
C GLY A 388 7.68 24.93 -2.55
N SER A 389 8.17 23.94 -3.30
CA SER A 389 7.98 22.51 -3.03
C SER A 389 9.20 21.83 -2.40
N THR A 390 10.20 22.58 -1.93
CA THR A 390 11.44 22.04 -1.34
C THR A 390 11.71 22.64 0.03
N PHE A 391 12.73 22.12 0.71
CA PHE A 391 13.25 22.66 1.96
C PHE A 391 14.65 23.25 1.75
N PHE A 392 14.87 24.49 2.22
CA PHE A 392 16.13 25.23 1.97
C PHE A 392 17.13 25.14 3.13
N GLY A 393 16.69 24.73 4.31
CA GLY A 393 17.53 24.60 5.50
C GLY A 393 18.35 23.28 5.52
N PRO A 394 19.19 23.09 6.55
CA PRO A 394 19.89 21.84 6.75
C PRO A 394 18.91 20.69 7.06
N MET A 395 19.25 19.49 6.59
CA MET A 395 18.44 18.28 6.73
C MET A 395 19.28 17.11 7.26
N VAL A 396 18.60 16.18 7.96
CA VAL A 396 19.13 14.88 8.39
C VAL A 396 18.10 13.81 8.08
N VAL A 397 18.55 12.65 7.61
CA VAL A 397 17.70 11.46 7.46
C VAL A 397 17.96 10.50 8.61
N LEU A 398 16.88 10.01 9.25
CA LEU A 398 16.92 8.89 10.18
C LEU A 398 16.60 7.59 9.45
N GLN A 399 17.42 6.58 9.68
CA GLN A 399 17.28 5.24 9.11
C GLN A 399 17.53 4.16 10.14
N ASN A 400 17.01 2.95 9.92
CA ASN A 400 17.30 1.79 10.75
C ASN A 400 17.38 0.49 9.95
N GLU A 401 17.66 -0.62 10.63
CA GLU A 401 17.81 -1.96 10.08
C GLU A 401 16.55 -2.52 9.37
N ARG A 402 15.43 -1.82 9.51
CA ARG A 402 14.16 -2.15 8.83
C ARG A 402 13.85 -1.22 7.66
N SER A 403 14.72 -0.26 7.37
CA SER A 403 14.68 0.50 6.12
C SER A 403 15.17 -0.42 5.00
N ALA A 404 14.32 -0.76 4.03
CA ALA A 404 14.62 -1.76 3.01
C ALA A 404 14.27 -1.27 1.60
N SER A 405 14.92 -1.85 0.59
CA SER A 405 14.61 -1.63 -0.83
C SER A 405 14.73 -0.15 -1.23
N ASP A 406 13.69 0.46 -1.77
CA ASP A 406 13.66 1.89 -2.14
C ASP A 406 13.99 2.83 -0.96
N ALA A 407 13.70 2.39 0.29
CA ALA A 407 14.11 3.09 1.51
C ALA A 407 15.60 2.91 1.87
N GLU A 408 16.37 2.24 1.03
CA GLU A 408 17.84 2.21 1.03
C GLU A 408 18.39 3.06 -0.10
N MET A 409 17.71 3.08 -1.26
CA MET A 409 18.08 3.92 -2.40
C MET A 409 17.94 5.41 -2.06
N PHE A 410 16.89 5.78 -1.34
CA PHE A 410 16.65 7.17 -0.92
C PHE A 410 17.79 7.72 -0.04
N PRO A 411 18.21 7.11 1.07
CA PRO A 411 19.28 7.66 1.90
C PRO A 411 20.64 7.64 1.20
N ASP A 412 20.94 6.63 0.38
CA ASP A 412 22.18 6.64 -0.41
C ASP A 412 22.21 7.80 -1.40
N GLY A 413 21.13 8.00 -2.16
CA GLY A 413 20.95 9.15 -3.06
C GLY A 413 21.00 10.51 -2.32
N PHE A 414 20.38 10.59 -1.14
CA PHE A 414 20.38 11.80 -0.30
C PHE A 414 21.80 12.19 0.10
N ARG A 415 22.62 11.22 0.51
CA ARG A 415 24.04 11.42 0.83
C ARG A 415 24.86 11.74 -0.42
N ALA A 416 24.68 11.01 -1.51
CA ALA A 416 25.41 11.21 -2.75
C ALA A 416 25.18 12.60 -3.36
N LEU A 417 23.97 13.16 -3.20
CA LEU A 417 23.61 14.51 -3.62
C LEU A 417 24.06 15.61 -2.61
N GLY A 418 24.68 15.24 -1.49
CA GLY A 418 25.14 16.21 -0.49
C GLY A 418 24.02 16.96 0.23
N LEU A 419 22.83 16.37 0.33
CA LEU A 419 21.66 17.01 0.92
C LEU A 419 21.72 17.10 2.45
N GLY A 420 22.45 16.18 3.10
CA GLY A 420 22.63 16.16 4.56
C GLY A 420 23.32 14.89 5.05
N LYS A 421 23.18 14.60 6.33
CA LYS A 421 23.75 13.44 7.00
C LYS A 421 22.71 12.35 7.25
N LEU A 422 23.16 11.11 7.27
CA LEU A 422 22.40 9.93 7.67
C LEU A 422 22.71 9.59 9.12
N VAL A 423 21.71 9.42 9.95
CA VAL A 423 21.84 9.09 11.38
C VAL A 423 21.05 7.83 11.69
N GLY A 424 21.59 6.93 12.45
CA GLY A 424 20.95 5.68 12.87
C GLY A 424 21.86 4.48 12.79
N VAL A 425 21.32 3.37 12.33
CA VAL A 425 22.07 2.13 12.08
C VAL A 425 22.02 1.78 10.59
N PRO A 426 22.87 0.85 10.09
CA PRO A 426 22.79 0.39 8.69
C PRO A 426 21.40 -0.09 8.32
N THR A 427 21.01 0.15 7.09
CA THR A 427 19.73 -0.33 6.54
C THR A 427 19.75 -1.84 6.30
N SER A 428 18.64 -2.40 5.84
CA SER A 428 18.38 -3.85 5.76
C SER A 428 19.34 -4.62 4.83
N GLY A 429 19.87 -3.99 3.78
CA GLY A 429 20.65 -4.69 2.76
C GLY A 429 19.80 -5.51 1.78
N GLN A 430 18.55 -5.12 1.56
CA GLN A 430 17.63 -5.79 0.65
C GLN A 430 17.28 -4.87 -0.52
N VAL A 431 18.19 -4.75 -1.50
CA VAL A 431 18.10 -3.72 -2.55
C VAL A 431 18.19 -4.32 -3.95
N ILE A 432 17.14 -4.99 -4.37
CA ILE A 432 17.05 -5.54 -5.73
C ILE A 432 15.73 -5.08 -6.38
N GLY A 433 15.80 -4.58 -7.63
CA GLY A 433 14.63 -4.36 -8.45
C GLY A 433 13.98 -5.69 -8.83
N THR A 434 12.71 -5.85 -8.52
CA THR A 434 12.00 -7.13 -8.61
C THR A 434 10.80 -7.10 -9.52
N GLY A 435 10.54 -8.22 -10.18
CA GLY A 435 9.32 -8.52 -10.89
C GLY A 435 8.68 -9.81 -10.40
N SER A 436 7.73 -10.33 -11.14
CA SER A 436 7.14 -11.64 -10.90
C SER A 436 6.90 -12.39 -12.21
N PHE A 437 6.80 -13.72 -12.11
CA PHE A 437 6.42 -14.60 -13.20
C PHE A 437 5.41 -15.62 -12.69
N THR A 438 4.35 -15.89 -13.47
CA THR A 438 3.34 -16.88 -13.11
C THR A 438 3.76 -18.24 -13.65
N LEU A 439 3.88 -19.22 -12.77
CA LEU A 439 4.22 -20.60 -13.10
C LEU A 439 2.98 -21.38 -13.60
N LEU A 440 3.19 -22.60 -14.11
CA LEU A 440 2.16 -23.41 -14.73
C LEU A 440 0.96 -23.69 -13.80
N ASP A 441 1.19 -23.89 -12.52
CA ASP A 441 0.16 -24.14 -11.50
C ASP A 441 -0.59 -22.88 -11.05
N GLY A 442 -0.24 -21.71 -11.60
CA GLY A 442 -0.79 -20.40 -11.22
C GLY A 442 -0.09 -19.75 -10.03
N SER A 443 0.93 -20.39 -9.45
CA SER A 443 1.79 -19.73 -8.45
C SER A 443 2.62 -18.61 -9.09
N ALA A 444 3.01 -17.63 -8.29
CA ALA A 444 3.84 -16.52 -8.72
C ALA A 444 5.24 -16.62 -8.08
N ILE A 445 6.27 -16.73 -8.90
CA ILE A 445 7.66 -16.64 -8.47
C ILE A 445 8.15 -15.19 -8.58
N ARG A 446 8.69 -14.67 -7.50
CA ARG A 446 9.31 -13.33 -7.48
C ARG A 446 10.70 -13.40 -8.11
N THR A 447 10.99 -12.47 -9.04
CA THR A 447 12.22 -12.48 -9.83
C THR A 447 13.07 -11.25 -9.55
N PRO A 448 14.19 -11.38 -8.81
CA PRO A 448 15.14 -10.29 -8.59
C PRO A 448 15.94 -10.02 -9.88
N GLY A 449 15.43 -9.07 -10.69
CA GLY A 449 15.89 -8.88 -12.08
C GLY A 449 16.77 -7.67 -12.32
N ALA A 450 16.96 -6.78 -11.33
CA ALA A 450 17.78 -5.58 -11.47
C ALA A 450 18.58 -5.32 -10.18
N GLY A 451 19.89 -5.54 -10.21
CA GLY A 451 20.78 -5.17 -9.12
C GLY A 451 20.87 -3.64 -8.99
N VAL A 452 20.99 -3.14 -7.76
CA VAL A 452 21.17 -1.72 -7.47
C VAL A 452 22.58 -1.49 -6.96
N PHE A 453 23.24 -0.50 -7.52
CA PHE A 453 24.63 -0.16 -7.22
C PHE A 453 24.72 1.32 -6.85
N THR A 454 25.61 1.65 -5.92
CA THR A 454 25.96 3.04 -5.64
C THR A 454 26.54 3.73 -6.88
N ALA A 455 26.61 5.05 -6.87
CA ALA A 455 27.27 5.80 -7.96
C ALA A 455 28.75 5.43 -8.16
N SER A 456 29.42 4.88 -7.14
CA SER A 456 30.79 4.32 -7.21
C SER A 456 30.85 2.89 -7.74
N GLY A 457 29.70 2.23 -7.98
CA GLY A 457 29.63 0.88 -8.52
C GLY A 457 29.60 -0.23 -7.47
N GLU A 458 29.41 0.08 -6.20
CA GLU A 458 29.29 -0.91 -5.13
C GLU A 458 27.87 -1.50 -5.09
N ASN A 459 27.77 -2.83 -5.03
CA ASN A 459 26.49 -3.49 -4.90
C ASN A 459 25.88 -3.22 -3.52
N MET A 460 24.63 -2.78 -3.49
CA MET A 460 23.94 -2.47 -2.23
C MET A 460 23.28 -3.71 -1.60
N GLU A 461 23.05 -4.77 -2.37
CA GLU A 461 22.44 -6.01 -1.88
C GLU A 461 23.33 -6.70 -0.84
N ASN A 462 22.75 -7.15 0.26
CA ASN A 462 23.38 -7.78 1.43
C ASN A 462 24.23 -6.85 2.31
N TYR A 463 24.43 -5.58 1.94
CA TYR A 463 25.28 -4.65 2.69
C TYR A 463 24.51 -3.53 3.36
N GLY A 464 23.45 -3.05 2.73
CA GLY A 464 22.70 -1.91 3.19
C GLY A 464 23.46 -0.58 3.06
N VAL A 465 22.86 0.48 3.55
CA VAL A 465 23.46 1.83 3.56
C VAL A 465 23.93 2.14 4.98
N PRO A 466 25.25 2.25 5.22
CA PRO A 466 25.75 2.64 6.53
C PRO A 466 25.41 4.12 6.81
N PRO A 467 25.06 4.48 8.06
CA PRO A 467 24.84 5.87 8.42
C PRO A 467 26.18 6.64 8.47
N ASP A 468 26.12 7.97 8.31
CA ASP A 468 27.27 8.83 8.57
C ASP A 468 27.57 8.95 10.08
N ILE A 469 26.54 8.82 10.89
CA ILE A 469 26.58 8.88 12.35
C ILE A 469 25.84 7.68 12.89
N TYR A 470 26.60 6.73 13.42
CA TYR A 470 26.02 5.52 14.03
C TYR A 470 25.44 5.83 15.39
N VAL A 471 24.15 5.55 15.56
CA VAL A 471 23.43 5.62 16.84
C VAL A 471 22.36 4.56 16.86
N ASP A 472 22.36 3.73 17.88
CA ASP A 472 21.32 2.75 18.11
C ASP A 472 20.40 3.16 19.26
N ASN A 473 19.16 2.73 19.23
CA ASN A 473 18.19 2.86 20.32
C ASN A 473 18.13 1.52 21.07
N THR A 474 18.67 1.47 22.27
CA THR A 474 18.61 0.27 23.08
C THR A 474 17.19 0.05 23.64
N PRO A 475 16.83 -1.18 24.05
CA PRO A 475 15.58 -1.42 24.78
C PRO A 475 15.44 -0.55 26.05
N ALA A 476 16.55 -0.28 26.74
CA ALA A 476 16.55 0.59 27.92
C ALA A 476 16.22 2.05 27.54
N ASP A 477 16.75 2.57 26.45
CA ASP A 477 16.41 3.91 25.95
C ASP A 477 14.92 3.99 25.63
N PHE A 478 14.40 2.99 24.90
CA PHE A 478 12.99 2.92 24.55
C PHE A 478 12.08 2.92 25.80
N LEU A 479 12.38 2.07 26.78
CA LEU A 479 11.64 1.99 28.04
C LEU A 479 11.78 3.28 28.88
N GLY A 480 12.92 3.97 28.77
CA GLY A 480 13.17 5.26 29.41
C GLY A 480 12.52 6.46 28.70
N GLY A 481 11.83 6.22 27.56
CA GLY A 481 11.21 7.29 26.76
C GLY A 481 12.22 8.14 25.97
N HIS A 482 13.43 7.62 25.73
CA HIS A 482 14.47 8.25 24.94
C HIS A 482 14.46 7.77 23.49
N ASP A 483 14.80 8.65 22.57
CA ASP A 483 15.11 8.32 21.18
C ASP A 483 16.47 8.92 20.83
N ARG A 484 17.54 8.13 21.04
CA ARG A 484 18.93 8.57 20.84
C ARG A 484 19.22 9.01 19.41
N GLN A 485 18.54 8.39 18.46
CA GLN A 485 18.68 8.75 17.06
C GLN A 485 18.10 10.14 16.77
N ILE A 486 16.93 10.48 17.34
CA ILE A 486 16.36 11.83 17.26
C ILE A 486 17.24 12.83 18.02
N GLU A 487 17.67 12.52 19.23
CA GLU A 487 18.55 13.39 20.03
C GLU A 487 19.83 13.74 19.25
N LYS A 488 20.46 12.73 18.62
CA LYS A 488 21.67 12.92 17.81
C LYS A 488 21.42 13.67 16.50
N ALA A 489 20.27 13.47 15.86
CA ALA A 489 19.89 14.25 14.69
C ALA A 489 19.74 15.74 15.02
N ILE A 490 19.11 16.06 16.16
CA ILE A 490 18.98 17.44 16.68
C ILE A 490 20.36 18.05 16.93
N GLU A 491 21.25 17.33 17.63
CA GLU A 491 22.63 17.77 17.88
C GLU A 491 23.36 18.07 16.56
N THR A 492 23.26 17.16 15.58
CA THR A 492 23.91 17.29 14.27
C THR A 492 23.40 18.53 13.50
N LEU A 493 22.11 18.84 13.60
CA LEU A 493 21.52 20.01 12.92
C LEU A 493 21.88 21.34 13.65
N ARG A 494 22.14 21.31 14.95
CA ARG A 494 22.56 22.51 15.73
C ARG A 494 24.05 22.83 15.61
N ALA A 495 24.86 21.83 15.24
CA ALA A 495 26.31 22.02 15.06
C ALA A 495 26.67 22.72 13.74
N LYS A 496 25.71 22.96 12.84
CA LYS A 496 25.86 23.71 11.58
C LYS A 496 25.34 25.13 11.72
#